data_61d934fef4fda6c6d88c0953eb6dc234
#
_entry.id   61d934fef4fda6c6d88c0953eb6dc234
#
_cell.length_a   1.000
_cell.length_b   1.000
_cell.length_c   1.000
_cell.angle_alpha   90.00
_cell.angle_beta   90.00
_cell.angle_gamma   90.00
#
_symmetry.space_group_name_H-M   'P 1'
#
loop_
_entity.id
_entity.type
_entity.pdbx_description
1 polymer ?
#
loop_
_entity_poly.entity_id
_entity_poly.type
_entity_poly.pdbx_seq_one_letter_code
_entity_poly.pdbx_strand_id
1 'polypeptide(L)'
;MRENKKLSSIFKAYPEIKLAYLFGSRAIGRESPLSDYDFAVYLEYADKKRMFEIKFSLQAKLSRSLKTDNVDVVLLNIAGSPELKYNIIKEGKIIFEKKESRITVEPKILNEYFDFHAILSKHNLTKAQ
;
A
#
# COMPACT_ATOMS: atom_id res chain seq x y z
N MET A 1 19.03 -0.71 -3.66
CA MET A 1 19.50 0.51 -3.01
C MET A 1 19.29 1.77 -3.81
N ARG A 2 19.88 1.87 -5.00
CA ARG A 2 19.64 3.01 -5.88
C ARG A 2 18.16 3.12 -6.28
N GLU A 3 17.55 1.97 -6.55
CA GLU A 3 16.14 1.90 -6.93
C GLU A 3 15.25 2.42 -5.81
N ASN A 4 15.55 2.04 -4.55
CA ASN A 4 14.77 2.51 -3.41
C ASN A 4 14.89 4.02 -3.21
N LYS A 5 16.06 4.59 -3.46
CA LYS A 5 16.24 6.04 -3.37
C LYS A 5 15.44 6.79 -4.43
N LYS A 6 15.44 6.27 -5.66
CA LYS A 6 14.65 6.85 -6.74
C LYS A 6 13.17 6.80 -6.43
N LEU A 7 12.70 5.65 -5.94
CA LEU A 7 11.29 5.49 -5.60
C LEU A 7 10.91 6.40 -4.44
N SER A 8 11.76 6.47 -3.42
CA SER A 8 11.53 7.34 -2.27
C SER A 8 11.36 8.79 -2.70
N SER A 9 12.18 9.26 -3.64
CA SER A 9 12.09 10.62 -4.17
C SER A 9 10.75 10.88 -4.87
N ILE A 10 10.26 9.88 -5.58
CA ILE A 10 8.97 9.99 -6.27
C ILE A 10 7.84 10.18 -5.24
N PHE A 11 7.82 9.36 -4.20
CA PHE A 11 6.80 9.47 -3.16
C PHE A 11 6.91 10.78 -2.40
N LYS A 12 8.14 11.22 -2.14
CA LYS A 12 8.38 12.45 -1.38
C LYS A 12 7.85 13.69 -2.09
N ALA A 13 7.70 13.63 -3.41
CA ALA A 13 7.19 14.76 -4.18
C ALA A 13 5.72 15.07 -3.87
N TYR A 14 5.01 14.16 -3.23
CA TYR A 14 3.61 14.37 -2.85
C TYR A 14 3.53 14.59 -1.34
N PRO A 15 3.22 15.82 -0.89
CA PRO A 15 3.17 16.09 0.56
C PRO A 15 2.13 15.25 1.29
N GLU A 16 1.09 14.83 0.59
CA GLU A 16 0.01 14.04 1.20
C GLU A 16 0.41 12.59 1.49
N ILE A 17 1.44 12.07 0.82
CA ILE A 17 1.86 10.68 1.03
C ILE A 17 2.61 10.57 2.35
N LYS A 18 2.10 9.75 3.26
CA LYS A 18 2.71 9.49 4.57
C LYS A 18 3.44 8.16 4.63
N LEU A 19 2.94 7.17 3.92
CA LEU A 19 3.53 5.83 3.88
C LEU A 19 3.41 5.26 2.48
N ALA A 20 4.40 4.46 2.09
CA ALA A 20 4.32 3.68 0.86
C ALA A 20 4.97 2.32 1.09
N TYR A 21 4.29 1.30 0.62
CA TYR A 21 4.73 -0.10 0.71
C TYR A 21 4.89 -0.68 -0.69
N LEU A 22 5.85 -1.57 -0.84
CA LEU A 22 5.88 -2.51 -1.97
C LEU A 22 5.34 -3.83 -1.44
N PHE A 23 4.34 -4.39 -2.09
CA PHE A 23 3.76 -5.66 -1.66
C PHE A 23 3.62 -6.61 -2.84
N GLY A 24 3.00 -7.78 -2.61
CA GLY A 24 2.86 -8.78 -3.65
C GLY A 24 4.14 -9.58 -3.84
N SER A 25 4.29 -10.23 -5.00
CA SER A 25 5.39 -11.16 -5.24
C SER A 25 6.76 -10.52 -5.10
N ARG A 26 6.91 -9.26 -5.49
CA ARG A 26 8.20 -8.57 -5.40
C ARG A 26 8.62 -8.26 -3.97
N ALA A 27 7.66 -8.18 -3.06
CA ALA A 27 7.97 -7.93 -1.65
C ALA A 27 8.45 -9.19 -0.95
N ILE A 28 7.95 -10.36 -1.35
CA ILE A 28 8.23 -11.63 -0.68
C ILE A 28 9.25 -12.49 -1.43
N GLY A 29 9.94 -11.91 -2.42
CA GLY A 29 11.00 -12.62 -3.13
C GLY A 29 10.55 -13.66 -4.14
N ARG A 30 9.30 -13.57 -4.57
CA ARG A 30 8.76 -14.49 -5.58
C ARG A 30 8.59 -13.83 -6.93
N GLU A 31 9.32 -12.75 -7.15
CA GLU A 31 9.21 -12.01 -8.40
C GLU A 31 9.86 -12.76 -9.56
N SER A 32 9.33 -12.52 -10.74
CA SER A 32 9.92 -12.87 -12.01
C SER A 32 10.04 -11.59 -12.83
N PRO A 33 10.73 -11.62 -14.00
CA PRO A 33 10.79 -10.42 -14.84
C PRO A 33 9.41 -9.89 -15.26
N LEU A 34 8.40 -10.75 -15.25
CA LEU A 34 7.04 -10.37 -15.66
C LEU A 34 6.14 -10.03 -14.48
N SER A 35 6.66 -10.10 -13.24
CA SER A 35 5.86 -9.77 -12.07
C SER A 35 5.50 -8.31 -12.03
N ASP A 36 4.27 -8.01 -11.59
CA ASP A 36 3.81 -6.64 -11.39
C ASP A 36 4.52 -6.00 -10.20
N TYR A 37 4.63 -4.69 -10.24
CA TYR A 37 5.02 -3.91 -9.08
C TYR A 37 3.74 -3.43 -8.40
N ASP A 38 3.51 -3.91 -7.19
CA ASP A 38 2.33 -3.55 -6.41
C ASP A 38 2.73 -2.61 -5.28
N PHE A 39 2.25 -1.37 -5.36
CA PHE A 39 2.53 -0.37 -4.35
C PHE A 39 1.25 -0.02 -3.61
N ALA A 40 1.38 0.30 -2.33
CA ALA A 40 0.27 0.79 -1.53
C ALA A 40 0.70 2.06 -0.82
N VAL A 41 -0.15 3.07 -0.84
CA VAL A 41 0.16 4.34 -0.21
C VAL A 41 -0.94 4.74 0.76
N TYR A 42 -0.56 5.42 1.84
CA TYR A 42 -1.47 6.04 2.77
C TYR A 42 -1.32 7.55 2.67
N LEU A 43 -2.44 8.24 2.48
CA LEU A 43 -2.47 9.69 2.27
C LEU A 43 -3.15 10.39 3.44
N GLU A 44 -2.71 11.62 3.73
CA GLU A 44 -3.38 12.51 4.66
C GLU A 44 -3.67 13.84 3.98
N TYR A 45 -4.76 14.49 4.41
CA TYR A 45 -5.15 15.80 3.89
C TYR A 45 -5.45 15.79 2.40
N ALA A 46 -6.08 14.70 1.94
CA ALA A 46 -6.49 14.57 0.55
C ALA A 46 -7.93 14.10 0.50
N ASP A 47 -8.77 14.79 -0.27
CA ASP A 47 -10.11 14.30 -0.54
C ASP A 47 -10.06 13.21 -1.63
N LYS A 48 -11.19 12.61 -1.95
CA LYS A 48 -11.23 11.51 -2.93
C LYS A 48 -10.68 11.92 -4.28
N LYS A 49 -11.02 13.11 -4.74
CA LYS A 49 -10.53 13.61 -6.03
C LYS A 49 -9.02 13.68 -6.03
N ARG A 50 -8.45 14.28 -4.98
CA ARG A 50 -7.00 14.41 -4.86
C ARG A 50 -6.33 13.04 -4.72
N MET A 51 -6.94 12.11 -3.99
CA MET A 51 -6.42 10.76 -3.86
C MET A 51 -6.27 10.07 -5.20
N PHE A 52 -7.28 10.16 -6.06
CA PHE A 52 -7.19 9.56 -7.39
C PHE A 52 -6.22 10.30 -8.29
N GLU A 53 -6.11 11.62 -8.18
CA GLU A 53 -5.10 12.38 -8.91
C GLU A 53 -3.70 11.88 -8.56
N ILE A 54 -3.43 11.71 -7.26
CA ILE A 54 -2.15 11.22 -6.79
C ILE A 54 -1.92 9.79 -7.28
N LYS A 55 -2.92 8.93 -7.17
CA LYS A 55 -2.83 7.55 -7.62
C LYS A 55 -2.38 7.46 -9.08
N PHE A 56 -3.08 8.15 -9.96
CA PHE A 56 -2.79 8.06 -11.40
C PHE A 56 -1.48 8.76 -11.76
N SER A 57 -1.18 9.89 -11.16
CA SER A 57 0.09 10.59 -11.36
C SER A 57 1.27 9.73 -10.90
N LEU A 58 1.13 9.16 -9.72
CA LEU A 58 2.14 8.30 -9.12
C LEU A 58 2.39 7.06 -9.98
N GLN A 59 1.30 6.43 -10.44
CA GLN A 59 1.39 5.25 -11.28
C GLN A 59 2.17 5.54 -12.56
N ALA A 60 1.91 6.68 -13.19
CA ALA A 60 2.62 7.08 -14.39
C ALA A 60 4.11 7.32 -14.11
N LYS A 61 4.43 7.99 -13.01
CA LYS A 61 5.82 8.26 -12.67
C LYS A 61 6.59 7.00 -12.31
N LEU A 62 5.95 6.11 -11.56
CA LEU A 62 6.57 4.83 -11.20
C LEU A 62 6.79 3.96 -12.43
N SER A 63 5.82 3.90 -13.33
CA SER A 63 5.95 3.15 -14.58
C SER A 63 7.13 3.66 -15.40
N ARG A 64 7.28 4.97 -15.48
CA ARG A 64 8.38 5.57 -16.23
C ARG A 64 9.72 5.26 -15.57
N SER A 65 9.78 5.38 -14.26
CA SER A 65 11.02 5.12 -13.51
C SER A 65 11.44 3.66 -13.59
N LEU A 66 10.48 2.75 -13.49
CA LEU A 66 10.74 1.31 -13.50
C LEU A 66 10.75 0.72 -14.93
N LYS A 67 10.43 1.53 -15.91
CA LYS A 67 10.43 1.14 -17.33
C LYS A 67 9.52 -0.05 -17.60
N THR A 68 8.35 -0.04 -16.99
CA THR A 68 7.35 -1.08 -17.19
C THR A 68 5.95 -0.51 -16.97
N ASP A 69 4.98 -1.05 -17.71
CA ASP A 69 3.57 -0.69 -17.51
C ASP A 69 2.92 -1.52 -16.39
N ASN A 70 3.62 -2.53 -15.88
CA ASN A 70 3.10 -3.43 -14.87
C ASN A 70 3.28 -2.85 -13.48
N VAL A 71 2.66 -1.69 -13.24
CA VAL A 71 2.69 -0.99 -11.96
C VAL A 71 1.26 -0.72 -11.52
N ASP A 72 0.95 -1.12 -10.29
CA ASP A 72 -0.34 -0.83 -9.69
C ASP A 72 -0.14 -0.08 -8.39
N VAL A 73 -1.04 0.86 -8.11
CA VAL A 73 -1.02 1.64 -6.88
C VAL A 73 -2.35 1.49 -6.16
N VAL A 74 -2.30 1.00 -4.94
CA VAL A 74 -3.47 0.83 -4.08
C VAL A 74 -3.48 1.95 -3.04
N LEU A 75 -4.64 2.57 -2.86
CA LEU A 75 -4.84 3.58 -1.82
C LEU A 75 -5.32 2.89 -0.56
N LEU A 76 -4.48 2.83 0.47
CA LEU A 76 -4.83 2.20 1.74
C LEU A 76 -6.01 2.88 2.41
N ASN A 77 -6.21 4.17 2.13
CA ASN A 77 -7.30 4.95 2.71
C ASN A 77 -8.68 4.41 2.33
N ILE A 78 -8.82 3.88 1.13
CA ILE A 78 -10.11 3.50 0.57
C ILE A 78 -10.14 2.07 0.05
N ALA A 79 -9.08 1.29 0.27
CA ALA A 79 -9.09 -0.12 -0.09
C ALA A 79 -10.23 -0.81 0.69
N GLY A 80 -11.07 -1.55 -0.03
CA GLY A 80 -12.30 -2.07 0.56
C GLY A 80 -12.12 -3.27 1.47
N SER A 81 -11.02 -3.99 1.36
CA SER A 81 -10.83 -5.25 2.09
C SER A 81 -9.89 -5.08 3.28
N PRO A 82 -10.37 -5.32 4.51
CA PRO A 82 -9.48 -5.33 5.68
C PRO A 82 -8.38 -6.38 5.56
N GLU A 83 -8.67 -7.51 4.91
CA GLU A 83 -7.68 -8.56 4.71
C GLU A 83 -6.56 -8.13 3.79
N LEU A 84 -6.89 -7.44 2.71
CA LEU A 84 -5.87 -6.92 1.80
C LEU A 84 -4.96 -5.94 2.52
N LYS A 85 -5.54 -5.01 3.27
CA LYS A 85 -4.75 -4.02 4.02
C LYS A 85 -3.85 -4.70 5.04
N TYR A 86 -4.38 -5.69 5.74
CA TYR A 86 -3.59 -6.45 6.71
C TYR A 86 -2.41 -7.15 6.05
N ASN A 87 -2.64 -7.81 4.91
CA ASN A 87 -1.58 -8.50 4.19
C ASN A 87 -0.50 -7.54 3.70
N ILE A 88 -0.90 -6.35 3.28
CA ILE A 88 0.06 -5.34 2.83
C ILE A 88 1.00 -4.95 3.96
N ILE A 89 0.48 -4.66 5.15
CA ILE A 89 1.34 -4.24 6.26
C ILE A 89 2.14 -5.39 6.85
N LYS A 90 1.64 -6.61 6.75
CA LYS A 90 2.32 -7.80 7.28
C LYS A 90 3.47 -8.23 6.39
N GLU A 91 3.25 -8.30 5.09
CA GLU A 91 4.23 -8.84 4.15
C GLU A 91 4.91 -7.79 3.29
N GLY A 92 4.37 -6.59 3.24
CA GLY A 92 4.92 -5.52 2.43
C GLY A 92 6.20 -4.95 3.00
N LYS A 93 7.00 -4.38 2.11
CA LYS A 93 8.20 -3.66 2.49
C LYS A 93 7.93 -2.18 2.47
N ILE A 94 8.32 -1.48 3.53
CA ILE A 94 8.19 -0.03 3.56
C ILE A 94 9.28 0.57 2.68
N ILE A 95 8.85 1.37 1.71
CA ILE A 95 9.76 2.05 0.81
C ILE A 95 9.77 3.56 1.01
N PHE A 96 8.80 4.07 1.76
CA PHE A 96 8.75 5.49 2.12
C PHE A 96 7.93 5.65 3.40
N GLU A 97 8.45 6.43 4.33
CA GLU A 97 7.74 6.74 5.56
C GLU A 97 8.06 8.18 5.96
N LYS A 98 7.02 8.95 6.25
CA LYS A 98 7.15 10.33 6.68
C LYS A 98 6.83 10.42 8.17
N LYS A 99 7.81 10.87 8.97
CA LYS A 99 7.62 11.12 10.41
C LYS A 99 7.00 9.95 11.18
N GLU A 100 7.51 8.75 10.98
CA GLU A 100 7.07 7.57 11.74
C GLU A 100 5.57 7.31 11.63
N SER A 101 4.98 7.56 10.47
CA SER A 101 3.54 7.40 10.25
C SER A 101 3.04 5.98 10.49
N ARG A 102 3.93 4.97 10.42
CA ARG A 102 3.57 3.59 10.71
C ARG A 102 2.93 3.43 12.07
N ILE A 103 3.46 4.14 13.06
CA ILE A 103 3.01 4.03 14.46
C ILE A 103 1.53 4.38 14.58
N THR A 104 1.05 5.28 13.73
CA THR A 104 -0.36 5.68 13.73
C THR A 104 -1.21 4.85 12.79
N VAL A 105 -0.68 4.54 11.61
CA VAL A 105 -1.47 3.91 10.54
C VAL A 105 -1.64 2.41 10.75
N GLU A 106 -0.55 1.71 11.07
CA GLU A 106 -0.63 0.24 11.18
C GLU A 106 -1.57 -0.25 12.27
N PRO A 107 -1.59 0.33 13.47
CA PRO A 107 -2.57 -0.10 14.47
C PRO A 107 -4.02 0.07 14.04
N LYS A 108 -4.33 1.11 13.26
CA LYS A 108 -5.69 1.29 12.74
C LYS A 108 -6.08 0.15 11.81
N ILE A 109 -5.16 -0.25 10.95
CA ILE A 109 -5.40 -1.34 10.01
C ILE A 109 -5.54 -2.67 10.76
N LEU A 110 -4.70 -2.90 11.75
CA LEU A 110 -4.78 -4.11 12.57
C LEU A 110 -6.11 -4.19 13.33
N ASN A 111 -6.53 -3.08 13.92
CA ASN A 111 -7.79 -3.05 14.66
C ASN A 111 -8.97 -3.30 13.73
N GLU A 112 -8.96 -2.72 12.55
CA GLU A 112 -10.00 -2.95 11.56
C GLU A 112 -10.06 -4.43 11.17
N TYR A 113 -8.91 -5.03 10.95
CA TYR A 113 -8.82 -6.43 10.58
C TYR A 113 -9.34 -7.35 11.67
N PHE A 114 -8.95 -7.13 12.92
CA PHE A 114 -9.40 -7.96 14.04
C PHE A 114 -10.89 -7.78 14.32
N ASP A 115 -11.41 -6.56 14.20
CA ASP A 115 -12.83 -6.30 14.33
C ASP A 115 -13.63 -7.03 13.27
N PHE A 116 -13.14 -6.99 12.03
CA PHE A 116 -13.78 -7.67 10.91
C PHE A 116 -13.84 -9.18 11.15
N HIS A 117 -12.73 -9.78 11.60
CA HIS A 117 -12.68 -11.20 11.88
C HIS A 117 -13.57 -11.60 13.08
N ALA A 118 -13.64 -10.76 14.07
CA ALA A 118 -14.51 -11.00 15.22
C ALA A 118 -15.99 -11.03 14.78
N ILE A 119 -16.38 -10.11 13.89
CA ILE A 119 -17.73 -10.08 13.36
C ILE A 119 -18.03 -11.33 12.53
N LEU A 120 -17.09 -11.73 11.67
CA LEU A 120 -17.28 -12.93 10.86
C LEU A 120 -17.42 -14.18 11.71
N SER A 121 -16.59 -14.33 12.73
CA SER A 121 -16.64 -15.47 13.64
C SER A 121 -17.96 -15.51 14.40
N LYS A 122 -18.40 -14.38 14.91
CA LYS A 122 -19.63 -14.27 15.68
C LYS A 122 -20.84 -14.72 14.88
N HIS A 123 -20.82 -14.48 13.57
CA HIS A 123 -21.95 -14.82 12.69
C HIS A 123 -21.70 -16.08 11.86
N ASN A 124 -20.64 -16.85 12.16
CA ASN A 124 -20.28 -18.07 11.44
C ASN A 124 -20.09 -17.84 9.96
N LEU A 125 -19.54 -16.67 9.60
CA LEU A 125 -19.34 -16.31 8.21
C LEU A 125 -17.92 -16.57 7.73
N THR A 126 -17.06 -17.09 8.59
CA THR A 126 -15.69 -17.41 8.25
C THR A 126 -15.56 -18.92 8.02
N LYS A 127 -14.72 -19.30 7.06
CA LYS A 127 -14.45 -20.70 6.76
C LYS A 127 -13.32 -21.26 7.59
N ALA A 128 -12.57 -20.44 8.26
CA ALA A 128 -11.45 -20.86 9.08
C ALA A 128 -11.95 -21.23 10.47
N GLN A 129 -12.37 -22.46 10.62
CA GLN A 129 -12.90 -22.94 11.88
C GLN A 129 -11.96 -23.95 12.50
#